data_fe7d62a94d6af11c9ae7b75181a53c38
#
_entry.id   fe7d62a94d6af11c9ae7b75181a53c38
#
_cell.length_a   1.000
_cell.length_b   1.000
_cell.length_c   1.000
_cell.angle_alpha   90.00
_cell.angle_beta   90.00
_cell.angle_gamma   90.00
#
_symmetry.space_group_name_H-M   'P 1'
#
loop_
_entity.id
_entity.type
_entity.pdbx_description
1 polymer ?
#
loop_
_entity_poly.entity_id
_entity_poly.type
_entity_poly.pdbx_seq_one_letter_code
_entity_poly.pdbx_strand_id
1 'polypeptide(L)'
;MDLGLKDRVYVVTGATRGLGHASARALVAEGAKVVVTGRKEDAVAEAVSALGPDTAAGAAVDNADPGAAERLIAAARERFGRFDGVLVSVGGPPPGFVADTTDEQWQAAFESVFLGAVRLARAAAAELGEGGVIGFVLSGSVHEPIPGLTISNGLRPGLAGFAKSLADELGPRGIRVVGLLPGRIDTDRVRELDSLSADPEATRQAAESRIPLRRYGTPEEFGRTAAFLLSPAASYVTGVMLPVDGGSRHGF
;
A
#
# COMPACT_ATOMS: atom_id res chain seq x y z
N MET A 1 -1.08 -18.71 -14.35
CA MET A 1 0.02 -18.98 -13.38
C MET A 1 -0.64 -19.18 -12.03
N ASP A 2 -0.33 -20.23 -11.34
CA ASP A 2 -0.74 -20.38 -9.94
C ASP A 2 0.15 -19.48 -9.06
N LEU A 3 -0.44 -18.57 -8.34
CA LEU A 3 0.28 -17.66 -7.42
C LEU A 3 0.54 -18.31 -6.05
N GLY A 4 -0.08 -19.46 -5.73
CA GLY A 4 0.04 -20.12 -4.42
C GLY A 4 -0.61 -19.33 -3.28
N LEU A 5 -1.62 -18.52 -3.58
CA LEU A 5 -2.30 -17.63 -2.61
C LEU A 5 -3.47 -18.31 -1.88
N LYS A 6 -3.93 -19.47 -2.36
CA LYS A 6 -5.08 -20.15 -1.77
C LYS A 6 -4.90 -20.35 -0.25
N ASP A 7 -5.91 -19.95 0.50
CA ASP A 7 -6.00 -20.03 1.97
C ASP A 7 -4.92 -19.26 2.75
N ARG A 8 -4.07 -18.45 2.09
CA ARG A 8 -3.16 -17.53 2.76
C ARG A 8 -3.92 -16.33 3.30
N VAL A 9 -3.44 -15.74 4.38
CA VAL A 9 -4.11 -14.64 5.10
C VAL A 9 -3.23 -13.41 5.13
N TYR A 10 -3.77 -12.30 4.64
CA TYR A 10 -3.07 -11.01 4.56
C TYR A 10 -3.84 -9.91 5.30
N VAL A 11 -3.12 -9.08 6.02
CA VAL A 11 -3.63 -7.78 6.47
C VAL A 11 -3.37 -6.75 5.37
N VAL A 12 -4.39 -6.00 4.96
CA VAL A 12 -4.27 -4.93 3.98
C VAL A 12 -4.80 -3.64 4.59
N THR A 13 -3.91 -2.70 4.88
CA THR A 13 -4.33 -1.43 5.48
C THR A 13 -4.82 -0.44 4.42
N GLY A 14 -5.66 0.55 4.84
CA GLY A 14 -6.23 1.53 3.91
C GLY A 14 -6.99 0.89 2.74
N ALA A 15 -7.68 -0.22 3.00
CA ALA A 15 -8.26 -1.10 1.98
C ALA A 15 -9.77 -0.90 1.79
N THR A 16 -10.35 0.18 2.29
CA THR A 16 -11.76 0.49 2.05
C THR A 16 -12.01 1.07 0.65
N ARG A 17 -10.98 1.59 -0.02
CA ARG A 17 -11.03 2.11 -1.40
C ARG A 17 -9.64 2.12 -2.07
N GLY A 18 -9.61 2.51 -3.33
CA GLY A 18 -8.37 2.78 -4.07
C GLY A 18 -7.43 1.58 -4.18
N LEU A 19 -6.12 1.82 -4.05
CA LEU A 19 -5.09 0.80 -4.29
C LEU A 19 -5.11 -0.33 -3.27
N GLY A 20 -5.37 -0.02 -1.98
CA GLY A 20 -5.50 -1.04 -0.95
C GLY A 20 -6.66 -1.98 -1.21
N HIS A 21 -7.84 -1.44 -1.56
CA HIS A 21 -9.02 -2.24 -1.90
C HIS A 21 -8.80 -3.11 -3.15
N ALA A 22 -8.21 -2.53 -4.20
CA ALA A 22 -7.90 -3.27 -5.42
C ALA A 22 -6.90 -4.41 -5.18
N SER A 23 -5.92 -4.19 -4.30
CA SER A 23 -4.96 -5.22 -3.88
C SER A 23 -5.65 -6.34 -3.08
N ALA A 24 -6.52 -5.98 -2.13
CA ALA A 24 -7.30 -6.96 -1.36
C ALA A 24 -8.20 -7.79 -2.29
N ARG A 25 -8.86 -7.15 -3.25
CA ARG A 25 -9.71 -7.82 -4.25
C ARG A 25 -8.90 -8.79 -5.13
N ALA A 26 -7.70 -8.40 -5.56
CA ALA A 26 -6.84 -9.27 -6.33
C ALA A 26 -6.36 -10.48 -5.53
N LEU A 27 -6.00 -10.31 -4.24
CA LEU A 27 -5.64 -11.41 -3.34
C LEU A 27 -6.82 -12.39 -3.15
N VAL A 28 -8.03 -11.87 -2.91
CA VAL A 28 -9.24 -12.70 -2.74
C VAL A 28 -9.57 -13.46 -4.03
N ALA A 29 -9.43 -12.83 -5.19
CA ALA A 29 -9.67 -13.48 -6.48
C ALA A 29 -8.73 -14.66 -6.74
N GLU A 30 -7.55 -14.67 -6.13
CA GLU A 30 -6.56 -15.77 -6.17
C GLU A 30 -6.70 -16.73 -4.97
N GLY A 31 -7.80 -16.65 -4.23
CA GLY A 31 -8.13 -17.57 -3.13
C GLY A 31 -7.52 -17.24 -1.77
N ALA A 32 -6.90 -16.08 -1.60
CA ALA A 32 -6.45 -15.61 -0.30
C ALA A 32 -7.62 -15.09 0.55
N LYS A 33 -7.37 -14.97 1.85
CA LYS A 33 -8.25 -14.30 2.81
C LYS A 33 -7.59 -13.01 3.29
N VAL A 34 -8.39 -11.99 3.58
CA VAL A 34 -7.86 -10.67 3.92
C VAL A 34 -8.52 -10.08 5.17
N VAL A 35 -7.73 -9.38 5.97
CA VAL A 35 -8.23 -8.42 6.96
C VAL A 35 -8.02 -7.02 6.38
N VAL A 36 -9.12 -6.34 6.06
CA VAL A 36 -9.10 -4.99 5.49
C VAL A 36 -9.31 -3.95 6.56
N THR A 37 -8.63 -2.81 6.43
CA THR A 37 -8.75 -1.75 7.42
C THR A 37 -9.03 -0.39 6.82
N GLY A 38 -9.62 0.44 7.65
CA GLY A 38 -9.90 1.85 7.41
C GLY A 38 -10.28 2.53 8.72
N ARG A 39 -10.46 3.84 8.72
CA ARG A 39 -10.80 4.62 9.92
C ARG A 39 -12.29 4.61 10.26
N LYS A 40 -13.16 4.35 9.29
CA LYS A 40 -14.62 4.39 9.42
C LYS A 40 -15.18 2.98 9.38
N GLU A 41 -15.97 2.61 10.39
CA GLU A 41 -16.58 1.28 10.51
C GLU A 41 -17.50 0.95 9.33
N ASP A 42 -18.33 1.89 8.89
CA ASP A 42 -19.23 1.75 7.76
C ASP A 42 -18.47 1.41 6.46
N ALA A 43 -17.42 2.16 6.15
CA ALA A 43 -16.61 1.92 4.97
C ALA A 43 -15.83 0.59 5.03
N VAL A 44 -15.44 0.15 6.24
CA VAL A 44 -14.83 -1.17 6.44
C VAL A 44 -15.86 -2.28 6.22
N ALA A 45 -17.08 -2.13 6.75
CA ALA A 45 -18.16 -3.09 6.56
C ALA A 45 -18.56 -3.22 5.08
N GLU A 46 -18.66 -2.11 4.35
CA GLU A 46 -18.90 -2.10 2.91
C GLU A 46 -17.79 -2.84 2.14
N ALA A 47 -16.52 -2.58 2.47
CA ALA A 47 -15.40 -3.26 1.83
C ALA A 47 -15.41 -4.77 2.08
N VAL A 48 -15.72 -5.22 3.31
CA VAL A 48 -15.88 -6.65 3.64
C VAL A 48 -17.02 -7.26 2.86
N SER A 49 -18.18 -6.59 2.78
CA SER A 49 -19.33 -7.06 2.01
C SER A 49 -18.98 -7.24 0.53
N ALA A 50 -18.27 -6.28 -0.06
CA ALA A 50 -17.84 -6.32 -1.46
C ALA A 50 -16.81 -7.41 -1.77
N LEU A 51 -15.97 -7.78 -0.80
CA LEU A 51 -14.94 -8.83 -0.92
C LEU A 51 -15.47 -10.23 -0.60
N GLY A 52 -16.61 -10.31 0.07
CA GLY A 52 -17.22 -11.56 0.57
C GLY A 52 -16.86 -11.85 2.03
N PRO A 53 -17.85 -12.05 2.91
CA PRO A 53 -17.65 -12.21 4.36
C PRO A 53 -16.92 -13.51 4.74
N ASP A 54 -16.83 -14.48 3.85
CA ASP A 54 -16.08 -15.72 4.06
C ASP A 54 -14.57 -15.57 3.78
N THR A 55 -14.23 -14.58 2.95
CA THR A 55 -12.86 -14.32 2.48
C THR A 55 -12.27 -13.03 3.06
N ALA A 56 -13.11 -12.17 3.62
CA ALA A 56 -12.67 -10.90 4.19
C ALA A 56 -13.20 -10.70 5.62
N ALA A 57 -12.38 -10.09 6.46
CA ALA A 57 -12.77 -9.52 7.74
C ALA A 57 -12.35 -8.04 7.78
N GLY A 58 -12.92 -7.27 8.68
CA GLY A 58 -12.65 -5.84 8.78
C GLY A 58 -12.25 -5.42 10.18
N ALA A 59 -11.40 -4.40 10.27
CA ALA A 59 -11.09 -3.72 11.52
C ALA A 59 -11.02 -2.20 11.29
N ALA A 60 -11.82 -1.45 12.03
CA ALA A 60 -11.74 0.01 12.02
C ALA A 60 -10.60 0.46 12.92
N VAL A 61 -9.51 0.91 12.30
CA VAL A 61 -8.31 1.38 13.01
C VAL A 61 -7.71 2.58 12.31
N ASP A 62 -7.05 3.44 13.09
CA ASP A 62 -6.13 4.45 12.56
C ASP A 62 -4.70 3.88 12.63
N ASN A 63 -3.94 3.99 11.54
CA ASN A 63 -2.54 3.56 11.51
C ASN A 63 -1.64 4.35 12.47
N ALA A 64 -2.08 5.55 12.88
CA ALA A 64 -1.36 6.35 13.89
C ALA A 64 -1.49 5.75 15.31
N ASP A 65 -2.51 4.92 15.56
CA ASP A 65 -2.70 4.28 16.85
C ASP A 65 -1.58 3.26 17.13
N PRO A 66 -0.84 3.41 18.26
CA PRO A 66 0.24 2.49 18.61
C PRO A 66 -0.19 1.02 18.74
N GLY A 67 -1.43 0.75 19.17
CA GLY A 67 -1.96 -0.62 19.31
C GLY A 67 -2.62 -1.18 18.05
N ALA A 68 -2.59 -0.46 16.92
CA ALA A 68 -3.23 -0.91 15.69
C ALA A 68 -2.63 -2.22 15.16
N ALA A 69 -1.31 -2.33 15.18
CA ALA A 69 -0.59 -3.46 14.59
C ALA A 69 -0.96 -4.80 15.24
N GLU A 70 -0.95 -4.85 16.55
CA GLU A 70 -1.28 -6.06 17.33
C GLU A 70 -2.73 -6.47 17.11
N ARG A 71 -3.67 -5.50 17.12
CA ARG A 71 -5.10 -5.78 16.86
C ARG A 71 -5.33 -6.36 15.47
N LEU A 72 -4.63 -5.86 14.44
CA LEU A 72 -4.79 -6.34 13.08
C LEU A 72 -4.26 -7.76 12.87
N ILE A 73 -3.12 -8.08 13.46
CA ILE A 73 -2.55 -9.43 13.41
C ILE A 73 -3.42 -10.42 14.20
N ALA A 74 -3.89 -10.00 15.38
CA ALA A 74 -4.83 -10.81 16.17
C ALA A 74 -6.12 -11.10 15.40
N ALA A 75 -6.73 -10.09 14.77
CA ALA A 75 -7.92 -10.25 13.94
C ALA A 75 -7.72 -11.26 12.79
N ALA A 76 -6.54 -11.26 12.14
CA ALA A 76 -6.23 -12.24 11.10
C ALA A 76 -6.18 -13.68 11.66
N ARG A 77 -5.54 -13.86 12.81
CA ARG A 77 -5.41 -15.17 13.47
C ARG A 77 -6.74 -15.67 14.04
N GLU A 78 -7.49 -14.80 14.69
CA GLU A 78 -8.80 -15.14 15.28
C GLU A 78 -9.82 -15.52 14.20
N ARG A 79 -9.86 -14.77 13.11
CA ARG A 79 -10.85 -15.00 12.06
C ARG A 79 -10.49 -16.14 11.11
N PHE A 80 -9.19 -16.31 10.78
CA PHE A 80 -8.74 -17.22 9.74
C PHE A 80 -7.67 -18.23 10.17
N GLY A 81 -7.25 -18.19 11.43
CA GLY A 81 -6.32 -19.17 12.01
C GLY A 81 -4.84 -18.99 11.62
N ARG A 82 -4.50 -17.97 10.80
CA ARG A 82 -3.12 -17.76 10.32
C ARG A 82 -2.85 -16.29 9.94
N PHE A 83 -1.58 -15.99 9.70
CA PHE A 83 -1.11 -14.69 9.22
C PHE A 83 0.13 -14.92 8.35
N ASP A 84 0.05 -14.60 7.04
CA ASP A 84 1.09 -14.86 6.05
C ASP A 84 1.76 -13.59 5.52
N GLY A 85 1.16 -12.44 5.73
CA GLY A 85 1.75 -11.19 5.28
C GLY A 85 0.89 -9.96 5.50
N VAL A 86 1.48 -8.83 5.18
CA VAL A 86 0.82 -7.54 5.28
C VAL A 86 1.13 -6.67 4.05
N LEU A 87 0.13 -5.94 3.57
CA LEU A 87 0.30 -4.83 2.66
C LEU A 87 -0.01 -3.52 3.40
N VAL A 88 1.03 -2.77 3.70
CA VAL A 88 0.90 -1.45 4.32
C VAL A 88 0.53 -0.44 3.24
N SER A 89 -0.75 -0.09 3.17
CA SER A 89 -1.28 0.91 2.26
C SER A 89 -1.92 2.02 3.08
N VAL A 90 -1.39 3.22 2.99
CA VAL A 90 -1.88 4.39 3.73
C VAL A 90 -2.18 5.50 2.75
N GLY A 91 -3.30 6.19 2.94
CA GLY A 91 -3.65 7.37 2.15
C GLY A 91 -2.52 8.39 2.12
N GLY A 92 -2.39 9.12 1.01
CA GLY A 92 -1.37 10.17 0.89
C GLY A 92 -1.60 11.31 1.87
N PRO A 93 -0.53 11.94 2.38
CA PRO A 93 -0.63 13.16 3.16
C PRO A 93 -1.25 14.31 2.33
N PRO A 94 -1.68 15.41 2.96
CA PRO A 94 -2.17 16.59 2.26
C PRO A 94 -1.18 17.06 1.18
N PRO A 95 -1.66 17.48 -0.01
CA PRO A 95 -0.80 18.14 -0.99
C PRO A 95 -0.43 19.54 -0.49
N GLY A 96 0.68 20.06 -0.96
CA GLY A 96 1.16 21.41 -0.66
C GLY A 96 2.62 21.57 -1.04
N PHE A 97 3.02 22.82 -1.30
CA PHE A 97 4.43 23.20 -1.42
C PHE A 97 5.03 23.44 -0.02
N VAL A 98 6.34 23.58 0.07
CA VAL A 98 7.04 23.73 1.37
C VAL A 98 6.46 24.86 2.23
N ALA A 99 6.14 25.99 1.61
CA ALA A 99 5.59 27.15 2.31
C ALA A 99 4.13 26.98 2.78
N ASP A 100 3.41 26.01 2.23
CA ASP A 100 1.97 25.80 2.47
C ASP A 100 1.71 24.67 3.49
N THR A 101 2.75 23.97 3.93
CA THR A 101 2.61 22.86 4.88
C THR A 101 2.98 23.28 6.30
N THR A 102 2.14 22.86 7.29
CA THR A 102 2.36 23.20 8.71
C THR A 102 3.01 22.04 9.47
N ASP A 103 3.59 22.34 10.64
CA ASP A 103 4.20 21.35 11.52
C ASP A 103 3.18 20.28 11.94
N GLU A 104 1.92 20.67 12.19
CA GLU A 104 0.85 19.74 12.56
C GLU A 104 0.55 18.75 11.43
N GLN A 105 0.56 19.21 10.16
CA GLN A 105 0.39 18.35 9.00
C GLN A 105 1.57 17.36 8.86
N TRP A 106 2.79 17.82 9.11
CA TRP A 106 3.98 16.97 9.13
C TRP A 106 3.91 15.93 10.24
N GLN A 107 3.55 16.32 11.47
CA GLN A 107 3.42 15.40 12.61
C GLN A 107 2.33 14.35 12.36
N ALA A 108 1.15 14.76 11.94
CA ALA A 108 0.05 13.85 11.65
C ALA A 108 0.40 12.85 10.53
N ALA A 109 1.08 13.31 9.48
CA ALA A 109 1.56 12.45 8.40
C ALA A 109 2.69 11.52 8.87
N PHE A 110 3.62 12.01 9.68
CA PHE A 110 4.68 11.16 10.26
C PHE A 110 4.08 10.03 11.09
N GLU A 111 3.13 10.32 11.97
CA GLU A 111 2.48 9.29 12.80
C GLU A 111 1.73 8.25 11.96
N SER A 112 0.90 8.69 11.01
CA SER A 112 0.02 7.78 10.27
C SER A 112 0.72 7.08 9.10
N VAL A 113 1.58 7.80 8.34
CA VAL A 113 2.20 7.29 7.12
C VAL A 113 3.54 6.61 7.38
N PHE A 114 4.34 7.17 8.28
CA PHE A 114 5.69 6.67 8.55
C PHE A 114 5.71 5.75 9.77
N LEU A 115 5.45 6.28 10.97
CA LEU A 115 5.61 5.53 12.21
C LEU A 115 4.58 4.39 12.33
N GLY A 116 3.33 4.61 11.89
CA GLY A 116 2.33 3.55 11.82
C GLY A 116 2.75 2.39 10.92
N ALA A 117 3.36 2.70 9.75
CA ALA A 117 3.92 1.68 8.86
C ALA A 117 5.09 0.92 9.51
N VAL A 118 5.98 1.62 10.22
CA VAL A 118 7.10 1.02 10.95
C VAL A 118 6.60 0.10 12.07
N ARG A 119 5.59 0.55 12.86
CA ARG A 119 4.99 -0.26 13.93
C ARG A 119 4.39 -1.55 13.38
N LEU A 120 3.60 -1.46 12.31
CA LEU A 120 2.96 -2.62 11.70
C LEU A 120 4.00 -3.59 11.10
N ALA A 121 5.02 -3.08 10.43
CA ALA A 121 6.09 -3.91 9.87
C ALA A 121 6.90 -4.62 10.95
N ARG A 122 7.20 -3.96 12.08
CA ARG A 122 7.89 -4.58 13.23
C ARG A 122 7.05 -5.68 13.86
N ALA A 123 5.76 -5.42 14.11
CA ALA A 123 4.85 -6.42 14.65
C ALA A 123 4.71 -7.61 13.68
N ALA A 124 4.55 -7.36 12.39
CA ALA A 124 4.52 -8.40 11.38
C ALA A 124 5.82 -9.21 11.34
N ALA A 125 6.99 -8.56 11.41
CA ALA A 125 8.28 -9.22 11.43
C ALA A 125 8.46 -10.16 12.64
N ALA A 126 7.87 -9.82 13.79
CA ALA A 126 7.89 -10.69 14.98
C ALA A 126 7.04 -11.94 14.81
N GLU A 127 5.94 -11.85 14.06
CA GLU A 127 4.89 -12.86 13.96
C GLU A 127 4.96 -13.73 12.70
N LEU A 128 5.63 -13.24 11.64
CA LEU A 128 5.81 -13.98 10.39
C LEU A 128 6.90 -15.04 10.50
N GLY A 129 6.64 -16.21 9.90
CA GLY A 129 7.62 -17.26 9.65
C GLY A 129 8.14 -17.25 8.23
N GLU A 130 8.86 -18.33 7.86
CA GLU A 130 9.37 -18.57 6.50
C GLU A 130 8.24 -18.50 5.46
N GLY A 131 8.51 -17.86 4.33
CA GLY A 131 7.52 -17.60 3.27
C GLY A 131 6.56 -16.44 3.56
N GLY A 132 6.75 -15.73 4.69
CA GLY A 132 6.02 -14.51 5.02
C GLY A 132 6.44 -13.32 4.13
N VAL A 133 5.57 -12.29 4.04
CA VAL A 133 5.85 -11.10 3.23
C VAL A 133 5.32 -9.81 3.85
N ILE A 134 6.12 -8.76 3.77
CA ILE A 134 5.75 -7.39 4.15
C ILE A 134 5.81 -6.52 2.90
N GLY A 135 4.66 -6.02 2.45
CA GLY A 135 4.54 -5.12 1.30
C GLY A 135 4.24 -3.69 1.72
N PHE A 136 4.78 -2.73 1.00
CA PHE A 136 4.50 -1.30 1.20
C PHE A 136 3.98 -0.67 -0.09
N VAL A 137 2.86 0.03 -0.01
CA VAL A 137 2.44 0.96 -1.06
C VAL A 137 3.10 2.30 -0.76
N LEU A 138 4.08 2.65 -1.57
CA LEU A 138 4.86 3.88 -1.41
C LEU A 138 4.41 4.96 -2.42
N SER A 139 5.34 5.49 -3.21
CA SER A 139 5.10 6.55 -4.19
C SER A 139 6.28 6.64 -5.16
N GLY A 140 6.07 7.15 -6.35
CA GLY A 140 7.15 7.58 -7.26
C GLY A 140 8.11 8.57 -6.61
N SER A 141 7.66 9.31 -5.57
CA SER A 141 8.50 10.24 -4.80
C SER A 141 9.67 9.58 -4.04
N VAL A 142 9.72 8.25 -3.96
CA VAL A 142 10.89 7.51 -3.48
C VAL A 142 12.14 7.79 -4.34
N HIS A 143 11.94 8.01 -5.62
CA HIS A 143 13.02 8.17 -6.57
C HIS A 143 13.25 9.63 -7.01
N GLU A 144 12.17 10.39 -7.16
CA GLU A 144 12.25 11.81 -7.53
C GLU A 144 11.12 12.60 -6.88
N PRO A 145 11.35 13.84 -6.42
CA PRO A 145 10.32 14.65 -5.81
C PRO A 145 9.18 14.94 -6.78
N ILE A 146 7.95 14.82 -6.30
CA ILE A 146 6.74 15.16 -7.04
C ILE A 146 6.29 16.56 -6.63
N PRO A 147 6.18 17.53 -7.56
CA PRO A 147 5.74 18.89 -7.25
C PRO A 147 4.40 18.91 -6.50
N GLY A 148 4.30 19.73 -5.44
CA GLY A 148 3.10 19.87 -4.64
C GLY A 148 2.81 18.70 -3.68
N LEU A 149 3.74 17.74 -3.52
CA LEU A 149 3.60 16.62 -2.57
C LEU A 149 4.73 16.60 -1.53
N THR A 150 5.05 17.76 -0.96
CA THR A 150 6.23 17.97 -0.09
C THR A 150 6.33 16.97 1.05
N ILE A 151 5.24 16.74 1.79
CA ILE A 151 5.25 15.80 2.92
C ILE A 151 5.49 14.35 2.44
N SER A 152 4.87 13.96 1.32
CA SER A 152 5.12 12.64 0.72
C SER A 152 6.57 12.48 0.27
N ASN A 153 7.13 13.53 -0.36
CA ASN A 153 8.53 13.56 -0.80
C ASN A 153 9.53 13.41 0.37
N GLY A 154 9.17 13.91 1.55
CA GLY A 154 9.98 13.77 2.76
C GLY A 154 9.88 12.39 3.42
N LEU A 155 8.67 11.79 3.46
CA LEU A 155 8.42 10.58 4.25
C LEU A 155 8.59 9.27 3.46
N ARG A 156 8.17 9.21 2.20
CA ARG A 156 8.18 7.96 1.42
C ARG A 156 9.57 7.43 1.09
N PRO A 157 10.58 8.28 0.77
CA PRO A 157 11.96 7.80 0.62
C PRO A 157 12.53 7.17 1.91
N GLY A 158 12.22 7.75 3.07
CA GLY A 158 12.61 7.18 4.37
C GLY A 158 12.00 5.80 4.62
N LEU A 159 10.70 5.60 4.25
CA LEU A 159 10.09 4.27 4.32
C LEU A 159 10.71 3.27 3.34
N ALA A 160 11.09 3.71 2.16
CA ALA A 160 11.79 2.84 1.20
C ALA A 160 13.16 2.39 1.76
N GLY A 161 13.91 3.31 2.38
CA GLY A 161 15.15 2.99 3.09
C GLY A 161 14.92 2.01 4.24
N PHE A 162 13.90 2.24 5.06
CA PHE A 162 13.49 1.32 6.12
C PHE A 162 13.13 -0.08 5.56
N ALA A 163 12.35 -0.14 4.48
CA ALA A 163 11.98 -1.40 3.85
C ALA A 163 13.20 -2.17 3.30
N LYS A 164 14.22 -1.48 2.79
CA LYS A 164 15.48 -2.10 2.36
C LYS A 164 16.23 -2.72 3.54
N SER A 165 16.41 -1.97 4.64
CA SER A 165 17.04 -2.50 5.86
C SER A 165 16.30 -3.71 6.40
N LEU A 166 14.97 -3.63 6.43
CA LEU A 166 14.13 -4.73 6.89
C LEU A 166 14.24 -5.98 5.99
N ALA A 167 14.44 -5.81 4.68
CA ALA A 167 14.66 -6.92 3.75
C ALA A 167 15.96 -7.66 4.05
N ASP A 168 17.04 -6.93 4.37
CA ASP A 168 18.33 -7.51 4.74
C ASP A 168 18.24 -8.25 6.08
N GLU A 169 17.55 -7.68 7.06
CA GLU A 169 17.37 -8.28 8.39
C GLU A 169 16.50 -9.54 8.37
N LEU A 170 15.44 -9.56 7.57
CA LEU A 170 14.46 -10.65 7.55
C LEU A 170 14.73 -11.72 6.50
N GLY A 171 15.58 -11.43 5.51
CA GLY A 171 15.97 -12.39 4.46
C GLY A 171 16.45 -13.73 4.98
N PRO A 172 17.35 -13.80 6.00
CA PRO A 172 17.81 -15.05 6.61
C PRO A 172 16.68 -15.90 7.24
N ARG A 173 15.54 -15.28 7.56
CA ARG A 173 14.35 -15.96 8.09
C ARG A 173 13.36 -16.39 7.00
N GLY A 174 13.70 -16.18 5.72
CA GLY A 174 12.82 -16.47 4.58
C GLY A 174 11.62 -15.53 4.47
N ILE A 175 11.66 -14.33 5.08
CA ILE A 175 10.61 -13.32 5.01
C ILE A 175 11.00 -12.26 3.98
N ARG A 176 10.11 -11.98 3.03
CA ARG A 176 10.35 -11.00 1.97
C ARG A 176 9.80 -9.62 2.33
N VAL A 177 10.46 -8.58 1.87
CA VAL A 177 10.00 -7.19 1.99
C VAL A 177 9.99 -6.55 0.62
N VAL A 178 8.85 -6.00 0.20
CA VAL A 178 8.65 -5.44 -1.14
C VAL A 178 7.95 -4.09 -1.08
N GLY A 179 8.31 -3.18 -1.97
CA GLY A 179 7.66 -1.90 -2.16
C GLY A 179 7.03 -1.79 -3.54
N LEU A 180 5.87 -1.16 -3.63
CA LEU A 180 5.20 -0.80 -4.87
C LEU A 180 5.14 0.72 -4.97
N LEU A 181 5.56 1.26 -6.08
CA LEU A 181 5.61 2.70 -6.36
C LEU A 181 4.56 3.03 -7.42
N PRO A 182 3.30 3.36 -7.01
CA PRO A 182 2.29 3.76 -7.99
C PRO A 182 2.67 5.06 -8.69
N GLY A 183 2.46 5.09 -10.00
CA GLY A 183 2.40 6.32 -10.78
C GLY A 183 0.98 6.91 -10.77
N ARG A 184 0.52 7.40 -11.92
CA ARG A 184 -0.84 7.88 -12.11
C ARG A 184 -1.80 6.69 -12.30
N ILE A 185 -2.41 6.24 -11.21
CA ILE A 185 -3.47 5.21 -11.19
C ILE A 185 -4.80 5.91 -10.95
N ASP A 186 -5.81 5.62 -11.76
CA ASP A 186 -7.13 6.27 -11.74
C ASP A 186 -7.93 5.90 -10.47
N THR A 187 -7.60 6.55 -9.37
CA THR A 187 -8.25 6.45 -8.06
C THR A 187 -8.88 7.79 -7.69
N ASP A 188 -9.81 7.79 -6.73
CA ASP A 188 -10.38 9.02 -6.19
C ASP A 188 -9.30 10.02 -5.76
N ARG A 189 -8.21 9.52 -5.14
CA ARG A 189 -7.09 10.37 -4.72
C ARG A 189 -6.42 11.08 -5.89
N VAL A 190 -6.22 10.41 -7.02
CA VAL A 190 -5.60 11.02 -8.19
C VAL A 190 -6.57 12.00 -8.83
N ARG A 191 -7.88 11.67 -8.89
CA ARG A 191 -8.92 12.61 -9.36
C ARG A 191 -9.02 13.86 -8.50
N GLU A 192 -8.94 13.71 -7.15
CA GLU A 192 -8.86 14.83 -6.21
C GLU A 192 -7.64 15.73 -6.51
N LEU A 193 -6.47 15.14 -6.74
CA LEU A 193 -5.25 15.89 -7.08
C LEU A 193 -5.38 16.63 -8.42
N ASP A 194 -5.94 15.98 -9.43
CA ASP A 194 -6.16 16.59 -10.74
C ASP A 194 -7.18 17.74 -10.64
N SER A 195 -8.21 17.61 -9.78
CA SER A 195 -9.23 18.64 -9.55
C SER A 195 -8.72 19.91 -8.83
N LEU A 196 -7.51 19.89 -8.29
CA LEU A 196 -6.88 21.10 -7.72
C LEU A 196 -6.38 22.06 -8.80
N SER A 197 -6.29 21.62 -10.05
CA SER A 197 -5.92 22.48 -11.17
C SER A 197 -7.12 23.27 -11.70
N ALA A 198 -6.85 24.38 -12.40
CA ALA A 198 -7.90 25.19 -13.04
C ALA A 198 -8.62 24.42 -14.17
N ASP A 199 -7.94 23.45 -14.79
CA ASP A 199 -8.48 22.58 -15.83
C ASP A 199 -8.04 21.13 -15.56
N PRO A 200 -8.86 20.33 -14.87
CA PRO A 200 -8.55 18.94 -14.54
C PRO A 200 -8.37 18.04 -15.76
N GLU A 201 -9.13 18.29 -16.84
CA GLU A 201 -9.06 17.49 -18.06
C GLU A 201 -7.76 17.74 -18.82
N ALA A 202 -7.39 18.99 -19.01
CA ALA A 202 -6.10 19.35 -19.59
C ALA A 202 -4.93 18.85 -18.75
N THR A 203 -5.05 18.88 -17.41
CA THR A 203 -4.04 18.33 -16.49
C THR A 203 -3.89 16.83 -16.70
N ARG A 204 -5.00 16.08 -16.79
CA ARG A 204 -4.99 14.65 -17.08
C ARG A 204 -4.36 14.35 -18.43
N GLN A 205 -4.78 15.02 -19.49
CA GLN A 205 -4.22 14.83 -20.84
C GLN A 205 -2.72 15.12 -20.88
N ALA A 206 -2.27 16.20 -20.24
CA ALA A 206 -0.85 16.52 -20.12
C ALA A 206 -0.06 15.44 -19.36
N ALA A 207 -0.63 14.86 -18.30
CA ALA A 207 -0.01 13.77 -17.58
C ALA A 207 0.05 12.49 -18.45
N GLU A 208 -1.05 12.12 -19.11
CA GLU A 208 -1.12 10.95 -20.00
C GLU A 208 -0.14 11.06 -21.16
N SER A 209 0.07 12.26 -21.70
CA SER A 209 1.05 12.49 -22.78
C SER A 209 2.50 12.22 -22.38
N ARG A 210 2.82 12.27 -21.08
CA ARG A 210 4.16 12.01 -20.53
C ARG A 210 4.36 10.54 -20.14
N ILE A 211 3.27 9.78 -19.94
CA ILE A 211 3.33 8.35 -19.63
C ILE A 211 3.58 7.59 -20.95
N PRO A 212 4.59 6.72 -21.06
CA PRO A 212 4.82 5.92 -22.27
C PRO A 212 3.60 5.13 -22.73
N LEU A 213 2.82 4.53 -21.79
CA LEU A 213 1.56 3.84 -22.12
C LEU A 213 0.39 4.78 -22.45
N ARG A 214 0.58 6.13 -22.41
CA ARG A 214 -0.37 7.16 -22.83
C ARG A 214 -1.73 7.13 -22.13
N ARG A 215 -1.80 6.59 -20.94
CA ARG A 215 -2.99 6.55 -20.10
C ARG A 215 -2.64 6.42 -18.63
N TYR A 216 -3.59 6.72 -17.77
CA TYR A 216 -3.51 6.30 -16.37
C TYR A 216 -3.67 4.78 -16.28
N GLY A 217 -3.02 4.18 -15.28
CA GLY A 217 -3.26 2.80 -14.89
C GLY A 217 -4.60 2.66 -14.18
N THR A 218 -5.12 1.44 -14.12
CA THR A 218 -6.31 1.13 -13.34
C THR A 218 -5.94 0.57 -11.96
N PRO A 219 -6.80 0.74 -10.93
CA PRO A 219 -6.58 0.10 -9.64
C PRO A 219 -6.38 -1.42 -9.73
N GLU A 220 -7.06 -2.07 -10.68
CA GLU A 220 -6.95 -3.51 -10.92
C GLU A 220 -5.58 -3.93 -11.44
N GLU A 221 -4.95 -3.13 -12.30
CA GLU A 221 -3.58 -3.38 -12.78
C GLU A 221 -2.59 -3.32 -11.63
N PHE A 222 -2.74 -2.32 -10.75
CA PHE A 222 -1.95 -2.22 -9.53
C PHE A 222 -2.20 -3.41 -8.59
N GLY A 223 -3.48 -3.76 -8.36
CA GLY A 223 -3.87 -4.86 -7.47
C GLY A 223 -3.29 -6.20 -7.90
N ARG A 224 -3.29 -6.50 -9.20
CA ARG A 224 -2.67 -7.73 -9.74
C ARG A 224 -1.17 -7.76 -9.52
N THR A 225 -0.48 -6.63 -9.69
CA THR A 225 0.95 -6.52 -9.40
C THR A 225 1.23 -6.73 -7.90
N ALA A 226 0.40 -6.14 -7.04
CA ALA A 226 0.50 -6.34 -5.59
C ALA A 226 0.28 -7.81 -5.20
N ALA A 227 -0.74 -8.47 -5.74
CA ALA A 227 -1.01 -9.88 -5.49
C ALA A 227 0.17 -10.77 -5.91
N PHE A 228 0.77 -10.52 -7.08
CA PHE A 228 1.98 -11.23 -7.51
C PHE A 228 3.14 -11.03 -6.53
N LEU A 229 3.48 -9.80 -6.16
CA LEU A 229 4.62 -9.54 -5.26
C LEU A 229 4.42 -10.11 -3.86
N LEU A 230 3.17 -10.16 -3.38
CA LEU A 230 2.83 -10.73 -2.08
C LEU A 230 2.76 -12.28 -2.12
N SER A 231 2.70 -12.87 -3.29
CA SER A 231 2.50 -14.30 -3.48
C SER A 231 3.78 -15.13 -3.38
N PRO A 232 3.69 -16.44 -3.12
CA PRO A 232 4.79 -17.39 -3.25
C PRO A 232 5.44 -17.43 -4.63
N ALA A 233 4.72 -17.09 -5.71
CA ALA A 233 5.28 -17.03 -7.05
C ALA A 233 6.42 -15.99 -7.18
N ALA A 234 6.47 -14.99 -6.27
CA ALA A 234 7.54 -14.01 -6.17
C ALA A 234 8.61 -14.39 -5.12
N SER A 235 8.81 -15.67 -4.82
CA SER A 235 9.66 -16.16 -3.71
C SER A 235 11.11 -15.68 -3.75
N TYR A 236 11.64 -15.34 -4.91
CA TYR A 236 13.02 -14.82 -5.05
C TYR A 236 13.07 -13.30 -5.25
N VAL A 237 11.96 -12.59 -4.93
CA VAL A 237 11.86 -11.12 -5.03
C VAL A 237 11.74 -10.53 -3.64
N THR A 238 12.80 -9.85 -3.17
CA THR A 238 12.81 -9.10 -1.91
C THR A 238 13.64 -7.83 -2.06
N GLY A 239 13.45 -6.83 -1.20
CA GLY A 239 14.16 -5.56 -1.23
C GLY A 239 13.88 -4.70 -2.47
N VAL A 240 12.90 -5.05 -3.31
CA VAL A 240 12.55 -4.31 -4.51
C VAL A 240 11.62 -3.13 -4.20
N MET A 241 11.84 -2.01 -4.89
CA MET A 241 10.92 -0.88 -4.96
C MET A 241 10.39 -0.81 -6.41
N LEU A 242 9.30 -1.54 -6.70
CA LEU A 242 8.80 -1.76 -8.06
C LEU A 242 7.90 -0.61 -8.52
N PRO A 243 8.26 0.15 -9.56
CA PRO A 243 7.34 1.10 -10.18
C PRO A 243 6.16 0.39 -10.87
N VAL A 244 4.96 0.92 -10.63
CA VAL A 244 3.71 0.54 -11.32
C VAL A 244 3.13 1.82 -11.90
N ASP A 245 3.71 2.31 -12.99
CA ASP A 245 3.58 3.70 -13.43
C ASP A 245 3.43 3.90 -14.93
N GLY A 246 3.29 2.80 -15.71
CA GLY A 246 3.17 2.87 -17.16
C GLY A 246 4.45 3.35 -17.88
N GLY A 247 5.60 3.30 -17.17
CA GLY A 247 6.90 3.72 -17.69
C GLY A 247 7.17 5.23 -17.55
N SER A 248 6.38 5.95 -16.74
CA SER A 248 6.55 7.40 -16.57
C SER A 248 7.89 7.80 -15.98
N ARG A 249 8.52 6.90 -15.25
CA ARG A 249 9.86 7.10 -14.75
C ARG A 249 10.91 6.67 -15.80
N HIS A 250 11.89 7.55 -16.08
CA HIS A 250 12.93 7.30 -17.07
C HIS A 250 14.26 6.80 -16.48
N GLY A 251 14.42 6.78 -15.16
CA GLY A 251 15.63 6.26 -14.49
C GLY A 251 15.57 4.74 -14.29
N PHE A 252 16.75 4.13 -14.17
CA PHE A 252 16.92 2.70 -13.83
C PHE A 252 16.82 2.48 -12.34
#